data_e55cb46fb85af55e34c36c9edf07a9d0
#
_entry.id   e55cb46fb85af55e34c36c9edf07a9d0
#
_cell.length_a   1.000
_cell.length_b   1.000
_cell.length_c   1.000
_cell.angle_alpha   90.00
_cell.angle_beta   90.00
_cell.angle_gamma   90.00
#
_symmetry.space_group_name_H-M   'P 1'
#
loop_
_entity.id
_entity.type
_entity.pdbx_description
1 polymer ?
#
loop_
_entity_poly.entity_id
_entity_poly.type
_entity_poly.pdbx_seq_one_letter_code
_entity_poly.pdbx_strand_id
1 'polypeptide(L)'
;MRVVVVGGGTAGWMVTYYLSQIHLCVNVSTKEIPIIGVGEGTTGKFLDVFKMDPVDMMHGMDALPKLGIKFDNWSKTKKSFLSPIDGTPTASYYIDYTCLAHRPVGKHITLMDDEKSNYFIDHPNLICDYNQNGMHIDAYKTSEFFKQKSSVLKHYDAKVVKVNREYGRITSIELDTGDVLKGDLFVDCSGFSRVLNDPDDWVDYSEYLPVNRAVVYRTETENPRRPYTLATARKYGWTWEIPTRTKIGKGYVYCDKYASEDDILEELGDVEKVKSVEFKSGRIAKFLDKNCLSLGLSSGFLEPLQATSIHLTLMQLERFAYGYPTEDLFSDEDMERDYNQYCATLHDSMRDFVSLHYSGGKTDTDFWKDVKVTTFVQKIISLTKKRLPRSFDFPKIGGGVAQESYNPILWGLGHFDGCPVKQTFDTDNASMVYWRQRAKEFGGNTSNYLTIDQLNDIIASLGQT
;
A
#
# COMPACT_ATOMS: atom_id res chain seq x y z
N MET A 1 -4.61 -26.58 13.10
CA MET A 1 -4.98 -25.68 14.23
C MET A 1 -6.38 -25.14 14.01
N ARG A 2 -7.05 -24.77 15.10
CA ARG A 2 -8.30 -23.99 15.06
C ARG A 2 -7.94 -22.50 15.19
N VAL A 3 -8.20 -21.75 14.14
CA VAL A 3 -7.89 -20.30 14.05
C VAL A 3 -9.19 -19.50 14.16
N VAL A 4 -9.21 -18.50 15.02
CA VAL A 4 -10.32 -17.58 15.18
C VAL A 4 -9.88 -16.20 14.67
N VAL A 5 -10.42 -15.76 13.53
CA VAL A 5 -10.15 -14.44 12.96
C VAL A 5 -11.25 -13.47 13.36
N VAL A 6 -10.88 -12.35 13.98
CA VAL A 6 -11.79 -11.29 14.40
C VAL A 6 -11.62 -10.10 13.47
N GLY A 7 -12.64 -9.83 12.66
CA GLY A 7 -12.68 -8.74 11.68
C GLY A 7 -13.26 -9.17 10.33
N GLY A 8 -14.05 -8.31 9.73
CA GLY A 8 -14.74 -8.58 8.46
C GLY A 8 -14.47 -7.56 7.36
N GLY A 9 -13.50 -6.67 7.55
CA GLY A 9 -12.99 -5.78 6.50
C GLY A 9 -12.08 -6.50 5.51
N THR A 10 -11.48 -5.73 4.60
CA THR A 10 -10.54 -6.24 3.57
C THR A 10 -9.48 -7.17 4.16
N ALA A 11 -8.75 -6.73 5.19
CA ALA A 11 -7.71 -7.53 5.84
C ALA A 11 -8.29 -8.81 6.47
N GLY A 12 -9.42 -8.71 7.20
CA GLY A 12 -10.01 -9.85 7.89
C GLY A 12 -10.39 -10.98 6.95
N TRP A 13 -11.04 -10.69 5.82
CA TRP A 13 -11.43 -11.72 4.88
C TRP A 13 -10.28 -12.21 4.01
N MET A 14 -9.30 -11.38 3.63
CA MET A 14 -8.06 -11.83 2.97
C MET A 14 -7.30 -12.82 3.86
N VAL A 15 -7.13 -12.50 5.13
CA VAL A 15 -6.45 -13.37 6.12
C VAL A 15 -7.25 -14.65 6.35
N THR A 16 -8.58 -14.53 6.52
CA THR A 16 -9.46 -15.70 6.66
C THR A 16 -9.36 -16.62 5.45
N TYR A 17 -9.42 -16.08 4.23
CA TYR A 17 -9.25 -16.86 3.01
C TYR A 17 -7.91 -17.61 3.00
N TYR A 18 -6.82 -16.90 3.22
CA TYR A 18 -5.47 -17.48 3.19
C TYR A 18 -5.30 -18.60 4.23
N LEU A 19 -5.65 -18.32 5.48
CA LEU A 19 -5.50 -19.29 6.58
C LEU A 19 -6.47 -20.46 6.46
N SER A 20 -7.65 -20.27 5.87
CA SER A 20 -8.61 -21.36 5.67
C SER A 20 -8.17 -22.42 4.65
N GLN A 21 -7.13 -22.15 3.86
CA GLN A 21 -6.52 -23.14 2.97
C GLN A 21 -5.68 -24.18 3.74
N ILE A 22 -5.22 -23.85 4.93
CA ILE A 22 -4.26 -24.65 5.71
C ILE A 22 -4.72 -24.96 7.14
N HIS A 23 -5.74 -24.27 7.64
CA HIS A 23 -6.24 -24.39 9.01
C HIS A 23 -7.76 -24.42 9.09
N LEU A 24 -8.29 -24.90 10.22
CA LEU A 24 -9.71 -24.84 10.53
C LEU A 24 -10.09 -23.43 11.03
N CYS A 25 -10.60 -22.60 10.14
CA CYS A 25 -10.89 -21.20 10.42
C CYS A 25 -12.33 -20.94 10.82
N VAL A 26 -12.50 -20.05 11.79
CA VAL A 26 -13.76 -19.40 12.15
C VAL A 26 -13.56 -17.89 11.99
N ASN A 27 -14.53 -17.20 11.40
CA ASN A 27 -14.51 -15.73 11.32
C ASN A 27 -15.60 -15.14 12.22
N VAL A 28 -15.25 -14.07 12.93
CA VAL A 28 -16.16 -13.26 13.75
C VAL A 28 -16.15 -11.84 13.23
N SER A 29 -17.29 -11.37 12.74
CA SER A 29 -17.44 -9.98 12.28
C SER A 29 -18.90 -9.58 12.23
N THR A 30 -19.18 -8.30 12.34
CA THR A 30 -20.54 -7.76 12.19
C THR A 30 -20.84 -7.41 10.74
N LYS A 31 -22.11 -7.34 10.37
CA LYS A 31 -22.57 -6.83 9.07
C LYS A 31 -22.28 -5.33 8.89
N GLU A 32 -22.29 -4.58 9.99
CA GLU A 32 -22.00 -3.17 10.02
C GLU A 32 -20.51 -2.93 10.22
N ILE A 33 -19.72 -3.15 9.17
CA ILE A 33 -18.29 -2.83 9.21
C ILE A 33 -18.13 -1.40 8.71
N PRO A 34 -17.55 -0.50 9.51
CA PRO A 34 -17.18 0.81 9.02
C PRO A 34 -16.07 0.67 7.98
N ILE A 35 -16.44 0.62 6.70
CA ILE A 35 -15.46 0.59 5.62
C ILE A 35 -14.76 1.94 5.59
N ILE A 36 -13.49 1.93 5.94
CA ILE A 36 -12.66 3.13 5.98
C ILE A 36 -12.20 3.52 4.57
N GLY A 37 -11.92 2.53 3.71
CA GLY A 37 -11.47 2.75 2.33
C GLY A 37 -12.59 3.03 1.34
N VAL A 38 -12.38 3.95 0.41
CA VAL A 38 -13.28 4.27 -0.72
C VAL A 38 -12.73 3.80 -2.06
N GLY A 39 -11.65 3.14 -2.02
CA GLY A 39 -10.79 2.57 -3.04
C GLY A 39 -9.45 2.39 -2.39
N GLU A 40 -8.84 1.24 -2.59
CA GLU A 40 -7.52 0.93 -2.06
C GLU A 40 -6.60 0.54 -3.22
N GLY A 41 -5.32 0.89 -3.08
CA GLY A 41 -4.28 0.37 -3.97
C GLY A 41 -3.60 -0.84 -3.34
N THR A 42 -3.12 -1.75 -4.18
CA THR A 42 -2.23 -2.83 -3.75
C THR A 42 -0.86 -2.68 -4.39
N THR A 43 0.08 -3.53 -3.99
CA THR A 43 1.36 -3.75 -4.67
C THR A 43 1.30 -5.06 -5.46
N GLY A 44 2.31 -5.38 -6.26
CA GLY A 44 2.42 -6.67 -6.97
C GLY A 44 2.36 -7.88 -6.04
N LYS A 45 2.74 -7.72 -4.78
CA LYS A 45 2.64 -8.77 -3.76
C LYS A 45 1.24 -9.35 -3.61
N PHE A 46 0.20 -8.56 -3.89
CA PHE A 46 -1.20 -9.02 -3.82
C PHE A 46 -1.47 -10.16 -4.82
N LEU A 47 -1.03 -10.01 -6.06
CA LEU A 47 -1.19 -11.04 -7.08
C LEU A 47 -0.31 -12.28 -6.80
N ASP A 48 0.91 -12.06 -6.28
CA ASP A 48 1.84 -13.14 -5.92
C ASP A 48 1.30 -14.04 -4.81
N VAL A 49 0.64 -13.47 -3.80
CA VAL A 49 0.13 -14.21 -2.65
C VAL A 49 -1.12 -15.01 -3.02
N PHE A 50 -2.07 -14.39 -3.70
CA PHE A 50 -3.36 -15.02 -3.93
C PHE A 50 -3.39 -15.88 -5.20
N LYS A 51 -2.57 -15.59 -6.21
CA LYS A 51 -2.46 -16.38 -7.47
C LYS A 51 -3.81 -16.71 -8.12
N MET A 52 -4.76 -15.80 -8.00
CA MET A 52 -6.07 -15.91 -8.61
C MET A 52 -6.06 -15.37 -10.03
N ASP A 53 -7.05 -15.75 -10.83
CA ASP A 53 -7.24 -15.18 -12.15
C ASP A 53 -7.47 -13.66 -12.05
N PRO A 54 -6.68 -12.82 -12.73
CA PRO A 54 -6.83 -11.37 -12.67
C PRO A 54 -8.20 -10.86 -13.17
N VAL A 55 -8.83 -11.56 -14.13
CA VAL A 55 -10.15 -11.20 -14.66
C VAL A 55 -11.22 -11.43 -13.57
N ASP A 56 -11.15 -12.58 -12.89
CA ASP A 56 -12.00 -12.89 -11.73
C ASP A 56 -11.90 -11.81 -10.64
N MET A 57 -10.65 -11.38 -10.34
CA MET A 57 -10.38 -10.31 -9.37
C MET A 57 -10.95 -8.98 -9.85
N MET A 58 -10.76 -8.63 -11.13
CA MET A 58 -11.29 -7.39 -11.69
C MET A 58 -12.82 -7.34 -11.59
N HIS A 59 -13.50 -8.46 -11.84
CA HIS A 59 -14.95 -8.55 -11.66
C HIS A 59 -15.36 -8.50 -10.19
N GLY A 60 -14.85 -9.41 -9.39
CA GLY A 60 -15.32 -9.64 -8.02
C GLY A 60 -15.00 -8.48 -7.07
N MET A 61 -13.89 -7.80 -7.29
CA MET A 61 -13.40 -6.71 -6.43
C MET A 61 -13.58 -5.31 -7.04
N ASP A 62 -14.24 -5.19 -8.19
CA ASP A 62 -14.33 -3.92 -8.95
C ASP A 62 -12.94 -3.38 -9.35
N ALA A 63 -11.98 -4.27 -9.56
CA ALA A 63 -10.59 -3.90 -9.62
C ALA A 63 -10.12 -3.48 -11.03
N LEU A 64 -9.08 -2.64 -11.07
CA LEU A 64 -8.32 -2.26 -12.26
C LEU A 64 -6.81 -2.40 -11.98
N PRO A 65 -5.98 -2.63 -13.02
CA PRO A 65 -4.54 -2.65 -12.86
C PRO A 65 -4.00 -1.31 -12.35
N LYS A 66 -3.06 -1.38 -11.41
CA LYS A 66 -2.30 -0.24 -10.91
C LYS A 66 -0.83 -0.42 -11.26
N LEU A 67 -0.27 0.48 -12.06
CA LEU A 67 1.13 0.43 -12.50
C LEU A 67 2.04 1.29 -11.63
N GLY A 68 1.47 2.21 -10.84
CA GLY A 68 2.24 3.09 -9.99
C GLY A 68 1.42 4.22 -9.39
N ILE A 69 2.13 5.30 -9.05
CA ILE A 69 1.56 6.53 -8.52
C ILE A 69 2.11 7.71 -9.30
N LYS A 70 1.25 8.65 -9.68
CA LYS A 70 1.64 9.97 -10.16
C LYS A 70 1.57 10.95 -9.00
N PHE A 71 2.68 11.59 -8.74
CA PHE A 71 2.80 12.65 -7.76
C PHE A 71 2.71 14.00 -8.44
N ASP A 72 1.75 14.82 -8.04
CA ASP A 72 1.55 16.17 -8.59
C ASP A 72 1.76 17.22 -7.50
N ASN A 73 2.54 18.27 -7.80
CA ASN A 73 2.82 19.38 -6.89
C ASN A 73 3.58 19.01 -5.58
N TRP A 74 4.33 17.91 -5.54
CA TRP A 74 5.09 17.48 -4.34
C TRP A 74 6.49 18.09 -4.24
N SER A 75 7.02 18.63 -5.34
CA SER A 75 8.40 19.13 -5.42
C SER A 75 8.44 20.60 -5.82
N LYS A 76 9.42 21.33 -5.29
CA LYS A 76 9.74 22.69 -5.77
C LYS A 76 10.29 22.74 -7.18
N THR A 77 10.94 21.65 -7.63
CA THR A 77 11.68 21.64 -8.90
C THR A 77 10.92 20.94 -10.03
N LYS A 78 10.00 20.05 -9.70
CA LYS A 78 9.22 19.28 -10.68
C LYS A 78 7.73 19.39 -10.40
N LYS A 79 6.96 19.77 -11.41
CA LYS A 79 5.50 19.87 -11.31
C LYS A 79 4.87 18.52 -11.01
N SER A 80 5.33 17.47 -11.69
CA SER A 80 4.85 16.10 -11.47
C SER A 80 5.92 15.07 -11.77
N PHE A 81 5.76 13.86 -11.21
CA PHE A 81 6.60 12.71 -11.53
C PHE A 81 5.85 11.39 -11.28
N LEU A 82 6.36 10.31 -11.86
CA LEU A 82 5.82 8.98 -11.75
C LEU A 82 6.71 8.09 -10.87
N SER A 83 6.07 7.27 -10.05
CA SER A 83 6.71 6.21 -9.27
C SER A 83 6.08 4.88 -9.68
N PRO A 84 6.80 4.00 -10.40
CA PRO A 84 6.28 2.70 -10.79
C PRO A 84 6.22 1.76 -9.58
N ILE A 85 5.32 0.79 -9.63
CA ILE A 85 5.13 -0.15 -8.54
C ILE A 85 6.15 -1.29 -8.54
N ASP A 86 6.70 -1.60 -9.67
CA ASP A 86 7.66 -2.70 -9.90
C ASP A 86 9.12 -2.30 -9.71
N GLY A 87 9.35 -1.04 -9.37
CA GLY A 87 10.70 -0.49 -9.33
C GLY A 87 11.31 -0.31 -10.71
N THR A 88 12.55 0.20 -10.73
CA THR A 88 13.33 0.37 -11.97
C THR A 88 14.30 -0.80 -12.15
N PRO A 89 14.66 -1.17 -13.41
CA PRO A 89 15.61 -2.24 -13.66
C PRO A 89 16.94 -2.09 -12.90
N THR A 90 17.48 -3.17 -12.40
CA THR A 90 18.55 -3.22 -11.40
C THR A 90 20.00 -3.06 -11.92
N ALA A 91 20.23 -2.89 -13.22
CA ALA A 91 21.57 -2.67 -13.74
C ALA A 91 22.14 -1.33 -13.25
N SER A 92 23.21 -1.35 -12.47
CA SER A 92 23.76 -0.16 -11.80
C SER A 92 23.98 1.04 -12.72
N TYR A 93 24.57 0.85 -13.89
CA TYR A 93 24.79 1.93 -14.86
C TYR A 93 23.50 2.49 -15.45
N TYR A 94 22.50 1.63 -15.64
CA TYR A 94 21.19 2.06 -16.13
C TYR A 94 20.47 2.92 -15.10
N ILE A 95 20.48 2.52 -13.84
CA ILE A 95 19.92 3.31 -12.73
C ILE A 95 20.64 4.67 -12.65
N ASP A 96 21.97 4.68 -12.72
CA ASP A 96 22.77 5.90 -12.67
C ASP A 96 22.37 6.86 -13.80
N TYR A 97 22.29 6.37 -15.03
CA TYR A 97 21.88 7.19 -16.18
C TYR A 97 20.46 7.74 -16.00
N THR A 98 19.49 6.89 -15.66
CA THR A 98 18.09 7.30 -15.60
C THR A 98 17.80 8.23 -14.42
N CYS A 99 18.44 8.02 -13.26
CA CYS A 99 18.22 8.87 -12.09
C CYS A 99 19.03 10.18 -12.13
N LEU A 100 20.20 10.20 -12.75
CA LEU A 100 21.09 11.36 -12.74
C LEU A 100 20.96 12.21 -14.00
N ALA A 101 20.97 11.61 -15.19
CA ALA A 101 20.97 12.33 -16.45
C ALA A 101 19.59 12.45 -17.10
N HIS A 102 18.66 11.60 -16.71
CA HIS A 102 17.31 11.55 -17.29
C HIS A 102 16.27 11.28 -16.19
N ARG A 103 14.98 11.21 -16.52
CA ARG A 103 13.95 10.70 -15.60
C ARG A 103 14.04 9.17 -15.50
N PRO A 104 13.54 8.58 -14.41
CA PRO A 104 13.34 7.12 -14.34
C PRO A 104 12.55 6.63 -15.55
N VAL A 105 12.93 5.51 -16.13
CA VAL A 105 12.28 4.88 -17.27
C VAL A 105 12.06 3.39 -16.98
N GLY A 106 11.10 2.82 -17.65
CA GLY A 106 10.71 1.42 -17.54
C GLY A 106 9.37 1.21 -18.21
N LYS A 107 8.97 -0.04 -18.38
CA LYS A 107 7.71 -0.37 -19.07
C LYS A 107 6.51 0.28 -18.42
N HIS A 108 6.38 0.17 -17.08
CA HIS A 108 5.27 0.76 -16.36
C HIS A 108 5.24 2.29 -16.45
N ILE A 109 6.41 2.96 -16.43
CA ILE A 109 6.46 4.41 -16.58
C ILE A 109 5.95 4.82 -17.97
N THR A 110 6.37 4.11 -19.03
CA THR A 110 5.90 4.41 -20.40
C THR A 110 4.39 4.16 -20.53
N LEU A 111 3.88 3.06 -19.98
CA LEU A 111 2.44 2.78 -20.00
C LEU A 111 1.64 3.84 -19.21
N MET A 112 2.16 4.30 -18.06
CA MET A 112 1.53 5.38 -17.30
C MET A 112 1.55 6.73 -18.03
N ASP A 113 2.64 7.05 -18.74
CA ASP A 113 2.70 8.26 -19.58
C ASP A 113 1.69 8.23 -20.72
N ASP A 114 1.48 7.05 -21.32
CA ASP A 114 0.55 6.83 -22.42
C ASP A 114 -0.88 6.53 -21.94
N GLU A 115 -1.12 6.57 -20.61
CA GLU A 115 -2.40 6.25 -19.95
C GLU A 115 -2.95 4.86 -20.33
N LYS A 116 -2.06 3.87 -20.48
CA LYS A 116 -2.37 2.50 -20.86
C LYS A 116 -2.18 1.51 -19.74
N SER A 117 -2.98 0.44 -19.77
CA SER A 117 -2.80 -0.73 -18.92
C SER A 117 -1.62 -1.58 -19.39
N ASN A 118 -1.26 -2.60 -18.62
CA ASN A 118 -0.32 -3.64 -19.03
C ASN A 118 -1.02 -4.85 -19.67
N TYR A 119 -2.21 -4.65 -20.23
CA TYR A 119 -2.99 -5.67 -20.93
C TYR A 119 -3.09 -5.37 -22.41
N PHE A 120 -3.06 -6.42 -23.26
CA PHE A 120 -3.28 -6.38 -24.68
C PHE A 120 -4.05 -7.60 -25.17
N ILE A 121 -4.59 -7.55 -26.39
CA ILE A 121 -5.29 -8.68 -27.00
C ILE A 121 -4.34 -9.41 -27.93
N ASP A 122 -4.18 -10.72 -27.68
CA ASP A 122 -3.60 -11.67 -28.63
C ASP A 122 -4.69 -12.74 -28.90
N HIS A 123 -5.46 -12.46 -29.98
CA HIS A 123 -6.72 -13.15 -30.25
C HIS A 123 -6.64 -14.66 -30.14
N PRO A 124 -7.60 -15.31 -29.39
CA PRO A 124 -8.75 -14.69 -28.74
C PRO A 124 -8.49 -14.22 -27.28
N ASN A 125 -7.26 -14.23 -26.81
CA ASN A 125 -6.89 -14.11 -25.42
C ASN A 125 -6.62 -12.66 -24.99
N LEU A 126 -7.03 -12.31 -23.77
CA LEU A 126 -6.58 -11.12 -23.05
C LEU A 126 -5.30 -11.49 -22.30
N ILE A 127 -4.20 -10.85 -22.65
CA ILE A 127 -2.87 -11.13 -22.09
C ILE A 127 -2.45 -10.00 -21.16
N CYS A 128 -1.96 -10.36 -19.97
CA CYS A 128 -1.23 -9.46 -19.10
C CYS A 128 0.27 -9.58 -19.40
N ASP A 129 0.85 -8.49 -19.89
CA ASP A 129 2.28 -8.41 -20.07
C ASP A 129 2.91 -7.94 -18.77
N TYR A 130 3.58 -8.80 -18.07
CA TYR A 130 4.23 -8.48 -16.80
C TYR A 130 3.30 -8.44 -15.57
N ASN A 131 3.27 -9.53 -14.83
CA ASN A 131 2.38 -9.76 -13.68
C ASN A 131 2.79 -9.04 -12.37
N GLN A 132 3.65 -8.02 -12.42
CA GLN A 132 4.08 -7.29 -11.22
C GLN A 132 3.30 -6.01 -10.95
N ASN A 133 2.18 -5.79 -11.64
CA ASN A 133 1.30 -4.68 -11.33
C ASN A 133 0.54 -4.92 -10.01
N GLY A 134 0.23 -3.82 -9.31
CA GLY A 134 -0.78 -3.84 -8.26
C GLY A 134 -2.19 -3.75 -8.85
N MET A 135 -3.15 -3.65 -7.96
CA MET A 135 -4.56 -3.45 -8.31
C MET A 135 -5.10 -2.22 -7.57
N HIS A 136 -5.97 -1.47 -8.22
CA HIS A 136 -6.92 -0.60 -7.54
C HIS A 136 -8.17 -1.43 -7.26
N ILE A 137 -8.65 -1.46 -6.05
CA ILE A 137 -9.74 -2.33 -5.59
C ILE A 137 -10.80 -1.54 -4.84
N ASP A 138 -12.04 -2.02 -4.86
CA ASP A 138 -13.07 -1.57 -3.94
C ASP A 138 -12.98 -2.38 -2.64
N ALA A 139 -12.80 -1.72 -1.50
CA ALA A 139 -12.59 -2.38 -0.22
C ALA A 139 -13.78 -3.28 0.19
N TYR A 140 -15.02 -2.82 -0.05
CA TYR A 140 -16.21 -3.62 0.29
C TYR A 140 -16.33 -4.85 -0.60
N LYS A 141 -16.26 -4.66 -1.92
CA LYS A 141 -16.34 -5.78 -2.87
C LYS A 141 -15.19 -6.77 -2.69
N THR A 142 -14.01 -6.30 -2.33
CA THR A 142 -12.86 -7.16 -2.01
C THR A 142 -13.14 -8.03 -0.78
N SER A 143 -13.71 -7.46 0.28
CA SER A 143 -14.07 -8.25 1.46
C SER A 143 -15.12 -9.31 1.14
N GLU A 144 -16.16 -8.98 0.38
CA GLU A 144 -17.19 -9.94 -0.05
C GLU A 144 -16.63 -11.02 -0.99
N PHE A 145 -15.73 -10.67 -1.92
CA PHE A 145 -15.05 -11.60 -2.80
C PHE A 145 -14.26 -12.66 -2.04
N PHE A 146 -13.42 -12.24 -1.09
CA PHE A 146 -12.66 -13.19 -0.26
C PHE A 146 -13.54 -13.98 0.70
N LYS A 147 -14.61 -13.37 1.22
CA LYS A 147 -15.62 -14.07 2.05
C LYS A 147 -16.24 -15.23 1.30
N GLN A 148 -16.68 -15.01 0.06
CA GLN A 148 -17.29 -16.05 -0.77
C GLN A 148 -16.34 -17.20 -1.12
N LYS A 149 -15.04 -16.90 -1.26
CA LYS A 149 -13.99 -17.88 -1.59
C LYS A 149 -13.37 -18.56 -0.35
N SER A 150 -13.69 -18.11 0.87
CA SER A 150 -13.13 -18.65 2.10
C SER A 150 -13.79 -19.96 2.53
N SER A 151 -12.97 -20.94 2.92
CA SER A 151 -13.44 -22.25 3.43
C SER A 151 -13.51 -22.21 4.97
N VAL A 152 -14.45 -21.43 5.52
CA VAL A 152 -14.62 -21.31 6.97
C VAL A 152 -15.55 -22.37 7.56
N LEU A 153 -15.25 -22.85 8.77
CA LEU A 153 -16.14 -23.73 9.53
C LEU A 153 -17.45 -23.03 9.89
N LYS A 154 -17.35 -21.76 10.28
CA LYS A 154 -18.50 -20.92 10.63
C LYS A 154 -18.09 -19.44 10.58
N HIS A 155 -19.00 -18.61 10.09
CA HIS A 155 -18.97 -17.16 10.27
C HIS A 155 -20.00 -16.77 11.35
N TYR A 156 -19.54 -16.02 12.34
CA TYR A 156 -20.38 -15.43 13.39
C TYR A 156 -20.61 -13.97 13.07
N ASP A 157 -21.85 -13.60 12.80
CA ASP A 157 -22.30 -12.20 12.68
C ASP A 157 -22.51 -11.67 14.11
N ALA A 158 -21.43 -11.24 14.74
CA ALA A 158 -21.41 -10.91 16.16
C ALA A 158 -20.23 -9.99 16.52
N LYS A 159 -20.33 -9.34 17.70
CA LYS A 159 -19.26 -8.54 18.30
C LYS A 159 -18.58 -9.34 19.42
N VAL A 160 -17.26 -9.22 19.51
CA VAL A 160 -16.52 -9.68 20.68
C VAL A 160 -16.78 -8.70 21.83
N VAL A 161 -17.30 -9.20 22.95
CA VAL A 161 -17.62 -8.39 24.12
C VAL A 161 -16.63 -8.63 25.27
N LYS A 162 -15.91 -9.78 25.23
CA LYS A 162 -14.89 -10.06 26.23
C LYS A 162 -13.81 -11.00 25.69
N VAL A 163 -12.58 -10.75 26.11
CA VAL A 163 -11.41 -11.60 25.81
C VAL A 163 -10.92 -12.20 27.12
N ASN A 164 -10.97 -13.52 27.24
CA ASN A 164 -10.50 -14.24 28.41
C ASN A 164 -9.05 -14.66 28.21
N ARG A 165 -8.18 -14.31 29.13
CA ARG A 165 -6.74 -14.62 29.10
C ARG A 165 -6.27 -15.33 30.37
N GLU A 166 -5.32 -16.25 30.19
CA GLU A 166 -4.56 -16.86 31.28
C GLU A 166 -3.07 -16.84 30.92
N TYR A 167 -2.24 -16.31 31.77
CA TYR A 167 -0.80 -16.15 31.57
C TYR A 167 -0.46 -15.43 30.23
N GLY A 168 -1.27 -14.44 29.85
CA GLY A 168 -1.14 -13.68 28.59
C GLY A 168 -1.76 -14.35 27.36
N ARG A 169 -2.01 -15.67 27.37
CA ARG A 169 -2.66 -16.38 26.26
C ARG A 169 -4.17 -16.16 26.26
N ILE A 170 -4.76 -15.98 25.10
CA ILE A 170 -6.22 -15.98 24.95
C ILE A 170 -6.72 -17.42 25.07
N THR A 171 -7.60 -17.67 26.06
CA THR A 171 -8.24 -18.98 26.26
C THR A 171 -9.59 -19.07 25.55
N SER A 172 -10.30 -17.95 25.44
CA SER A 172 -11.55 -17.84 24.71
C SER A 172 -11.94 -16.37 24.48
N ILE A 173 -12.86 -16.15 23.52
CA ILE A 173 -13.57 -14.88 23.37
C ILE A 173 -15.07 -15.10 23.57
N GLU A 174 -15.76 -14.13 24.17
CA GLU A 174 -17.20 -14.14 24.35
C GLU A 174 -17.84 -13.17 23.35
N LEU A 175 -18.92 -13.60 22.70
CA LEU A 175 -19.65 -12.83 21.72
C LEU A 175 -20.93 -12.23 22.33
N ASP A 176 -21.42 -11.14 21.76
CA ASP A 176 -22.69 -10.51 22.16
C ASP A 176 -23.92 -11.42 21.95
N THR A 177 -23.77 -12.49 21.18
CA THR A 177 -24.76 -13.57 21.02
C THR A 177 -24.79 -14.56 22.18
N GLY A 178 -23.82 -14.48 23.12
CA GLY A 178 -23.62 -15.42 24.20
C GLY A 178 -22.74 -16.63 23.83
N ASP A 179 -22.32 -16.75 22.56
CA ASP A 179 -21.37 -17.80 22.15
C ASP A 179 -19.99 -17.57 22.78
N VAL A 180 -19.32 -18.65 23.17
CA VAL A 180 -17.94 -18.65 23.66
C VAL A 180 -17.06 -19.43 22.69
N LEU A 181 -16.08 -18.76 22.09
CA LEU A 181 -15.20 -19.38 21.09
C LEU A 181 -13.83 -19.66 21.70
N LYS A 182 -13.35 -20.88 21.50
CA LYS A 182 -11.99 -21.33 21.81
C LYS A 182 -11.21 -21.56 20.51
N GLY A 183 -9.91 -21.33 20.54
CA GLY A 183 -9.00 -21.54 19.41
C GLY A 183 -7.57 -21.72 19.89
N ASP A 184 -6.74 -22.28 19.01
CA ASP A 184 -5.29 -22.39 19.26
C ASP A 184 -4.60 -21.05 18.93
N LEU A 185 -5.08 -20.35 17.89
CA LEU A 185 -4.63 -19.04 17.44
C LEU A 185 -5.81 -18.08 17.30
N PHE A 186 -5.64 -16.86 17.76
CA PHE A 186 -6.57 -15.75 17.58
C PHE A 186 -5.90 -14.68 16.71
N VAL A 187 -6.59 -14.23 15.66
CA VAL A 187 -6.07 -13.22 14.73
C VAL A 187 -6.92 -11.97 14.82
N ASP A 188 -6.28 -10.87 15.24
CA ASP A 188 -6.91 -9.57 15.31
C ASP A 188 -6.80 -8.84 13.95
N CYS A 189 -7.92 -8.76 13.25
CA CYS A 189 -8.13 -7.96 12.04
C CYS A 189 -9.26 -6.93 12.24
N SER A 190 -9.51 -6.52 13.51
CA SER A 190 -10.63 -5.64 13.88
C SER A 190 -10.38 -4.16 13.57
N GLY A 191 -9.34 -3.85 12.84
CA GLY A 191 -9.00 -2.49 12.43
C GLY A 191 -8.53 -1.62 13.61
N PHE A 192 -8.87 -0.36 13.60
CA PHE A 192 -8.48 0.58 14.66
C PHE A 192 -9.08 0.24 16.04
N SER A 193 -10.08 -0.64 16.09
CA SER A 193 -10.68 -1.09 17.36
C SER A 193 -9.76 -1.97 18.18
N ARG A 194 -8.82 -2.71 17.54
CA ARG A 194 -7.81 -3.55 18.20
C ARG A 194 -8.39 -4.41 19.33
N VAL A 195 -9.47 -5.12 19.03
CA VAL A 195 -10.33 -5.80 20.01
C VAL A 195 -9.60 -6.85 20.85
N LEU A 196 -8.58 -7.49 20.27
CA LEU A 196 -7.81 -8.54 20.94
C LEU A 196 -6.47 -8.06 21.51
N ASN A 197 -6.07 -6.82 21.24
CA ASN A 197 -4.77 -6.27 21.64
C ASN A 197 -4.86 -5.36 22.86
N ASP A 198 -3.71 -5.07 23.45
CA ASP A 198 -3.58 -4.02 24.45
C ASP A 198 -3.66 -2.64 23.75
N PRO A 199 -4.61 -1.77 24.10
CA PRO A 199 -4.74 -0.45 23.49
C PRO A 199 -3.54 0.47 23.74
N ASP A 200 -2.76 0.24 24.80
CA ASP A 200 -1.60 1.06 25.18
C ASP A 200 -0.30 0.66 24.45
N ASP A 201 -0.32 -0.45 23.71
CA ASP A 201 0.82 -0.96 22.95
C ASP A 201 0.95 -0.26 21.57
N TRP A 202 1.27 1.04 21.54
CA TRP A 202 1.36 1.82 20.31
C TRP A 202 2.66 2.60 20.16
N VAL A 203 3.39 2.37 19.08
CA VAL A 203 4.57 3.13 18.65
C VAL A 203 4.12 4.20 17.65
N ASP A 204 4.18 5.46 18.06
CA ASP A 204 3.68 6.62 17.33
C ASP A 204 4.65 7.05 16.20
N TYR A 205 4.13 7.33 15.02
CA TYR A 205 4.86 7.85 13.87
C TYR A 205 4.48 9.28 13.49
N SER A 206 3.60 9.94 14.23
CA SER A 206 3.05 11.26 13.89
C SER A 206 4.12 12.36 13.74
N GLU A 207 5.30 12.19 14.33
CA GLU A 207 6.44 13.11 14.12
C GLU A 207 6.88 13.16 12.64
N TYR A 208 6.77 12.06 11.90
CA TYR A 208 7.25 11.90 10.52
C TYR A 208 6.12 11.73 9.51
N LEU A 209 4.94 11.32 9.95
CA LEU A 209 3.73 11.14 9.19
C LEU A 209 2.62 11.99 9.82
N PRO A 210 2.60 13.30 9.54
CA PRO A 210 1.85 14.26 10.35
C PRO A 210 0.35 14.30 10.05
N VAL A 211 -0.10 13.72 8.93
CA VAL A 211 -1.53 13.71 8.59
C VAL A 211 -2.28 12.72 9.48
N ASN A 212 -3.45 13.14 10.01
CA ASN A 212 -4.22 12.38 10.99
C ASN A 212 -5.74 12.40 10.74
N ARG A 213 -6.16 13.11 9.71
CA ARG A 213 -7.56 13.22 9.29
C ARG A 213 -7.69 12.97 7.81
N ALA A 214 -8.86 12.50 7.39
CA ALA A 214 -9.21 12.40 5.99
C ALA A 214 -10.68 12.81 5.75
N VAL A 215 -10.92 13.57 4.69
CA VAL A 215 -12.23 13.79 4.12
C VAL A 215 -12.33 12.98 2.84
N VAL A 216 -13.32 12.11 2.77
CA VAL A 216 -13.69 11.37 1.57
C VAL A 216 -14.81 12.12 0.86
N TYR A 217 -14.67 12.32 -0.45
CA TYR A 217 -15.60 13.13 -1.23
C TYR A 217 -15.86 12.57 -2.62
N ARG A 218 -16.91 13.08 -3.27
CA ARG A 218 -17.24 12.87 -4.68
C ARG A 218 -17.26 14.19 -5.42
N THR A 219 -17.06 14.12 -6.73
CA THR A 219 -17.23 15.27 -7.65
C THR A 219 -18.26 14.89 -8.71
N GLU A 220 -18.99 15.88 -9.25
CA GLU A 220 -19.96 15.65 -10.34
C GLU A 220 -19.25 15.13 -11.61
N THR A 221 -18.04 15.65 -11.88
CA THR A 221 -17.28 15.24 -13.06
C THR A 221 -16.29 14.15 -12.68
N GLU A 222 -16.41 12.98 -13.30
CA GLU A 222 -15.42 11.92 -13.18
C GLU A 222 -14.26 12.17 -14.16
N ASN A 223 -13.04 12.09 -13.63
CA ASN A 223 -11.84 12.06 -14.46
C ASN A 223 -11.75 10.72 -15.23
N PRO A 224 -11.06 10.68 -16.40
CA PRO A 224 -10.81 9.41 -17.05
C PRO A 224 -10.03 8.46 -16.14
N ARG A 225 -10.32 7.16 -16.23
CA ARG A 225 -9.61 6.14 -15.46
C ARG A 225 -8.17 6.04 -15.94
N ARG A 226 -7.26 5.93 -14.99
CA ARG A 226 -5.82 5.93 -15.26
C ARG A 226 -5.16 4.70 -14.65
N PRO A 227 -4.03 4.21 -15.20
CA PRO A 227 -3.33 3.05 -14.67
C PRO A 227 -2.50 3.36 -13.40
N TYR A 228 -2.77 4.45 -12.74
CA TYR A 228 -2.05 4.91 -11.55
C TYR A 228 -2.96 5.63 -10.55
N THR A 229 -2.56 5.59 -9.29
CA THR A 229 -3.11 6.51 -8.28
C THR A 229 -2.58 7.92 -8.55
N LEU A 230 -3.44 8.93 -8.54
CA LEU A 230 -2.99 10.33 -8.54
C LEU A 230 -2.91 10.81 -7.09
N ALA A 231 -1.73 11.27 -6.67
CA ALA A 231 -1.49 11.90 -5.37
C ALA A 231 -1.09 13.35 -5.59
N THR A 232 -1.94 14.31 -5.20
CA THR A 232 -1.68 15.74 -5.39
C THR A 232 -1.43 16.42 -4.05
N ALA A 233 -0.26 17.05 -3.89
CA ALA A 233 0.03 17.85 -2.70
C ALA A 233 -0.86 19.10 -2.66
N ARG A 234 -1.45 19.35 -1.51
CA ARG A 234 -2.40 20.40 -1.20
C ARG A 234 -1.87 21.32 -0.09
N LYS A 235 -2.66 22.30 0.29
CA LYS A 235 -2.28 23.31 1.27
C LYS A 235 -1.94 22.71 2.65
N TYR A 236 -2.73 21.73 3.11
CA TYR A 236 -2.65 21.17 4.45
C TYR A 236 -2.37 19.66 4.51
N GLY A 237 -1.99 19.07 3.36
CA GLY A 237 -1.76 17.65 3.18
C GLY A 237 -1.77 17.28 1.71
N TRP A 238 -2.53 16.25 1.32
CA TRP A 238 -2.59 15.80 -0.07
C TRP A 238 -3.89 15.06 -0.38
N THR A 239 -4.29 15.09 -1.67
CA THR A 239 -5.47 14.37 -2.16
C THR A 239 -5.05 13.12 -2.93
N TRP A 240 -5.92 12.09 -2.91
CA TRP A 240 -5.78 10.92 -3.75
C TRP A 240 -6.96 10.77 -4.71
N GLU A 241 -6.69 10.17 -5.89
CA GLU A 241 -7.70 9.63 -6.80
C GLU A 241 -7.30 8.18 -7.13
N ILE A 242 -8.21 7.24 -6.85
CA ILE A 242 -8.03 5.80 -7.06
C ILE A 242 -9.16 5.31 -7.97
N PRO A 243 -8.88 5.04 -9.26
CA PRO A 243 -9.89 4.54 -10.18
C PRO A 243 -10.13 3.04 -9.97
N THR A 244 -11.40 2.67 -9.81
CA THR A 244 -11.89 1.30 -9.95
C THR A 244 -12.72 1.15 -11.21
N ARG A 245 -13.25 -0.05 -11.50
CA ARG A 245 -14.07 -0.25 -12.69
C ARG A 245 -15.31 0.63 -12.75
N THR A 246 -15.98 0.86 -11.63
CA THR A 246 -17.26 1.55 -11.60
C THR A 246 -17.21 2.96 -11.00
N LYS A 247 -16.11 3.35 -10.33
CA LYS A 247 -15.99 4.66 -9.67
C LYS A 247 -14.56 5.11 -9.53
N ILE A 248 -14.35 6.37 -9.17
CA ILE A 248 -13.06 6.90 -8.74
C ILE A 248 -13.18 7.31 -7.27
N GLY A 249 -12.44 6.62 -6.40
CA GLY A 249 -12.34 6.96 -4.98
C GLY A 249 -11.48 8.21 -4.81
N LYS A 250 -11.99 9.22 -4.11
CA LYS A 250 -11.28 10.49 -3.86
C LYS A 250 -11.29 10.82 -2.38
N GLY A 251 -10.20 11.42 -1.92
CA GLY A 251 -10.15 11.98 -0.59
C GLY A 251 -8.97 12.90 -0.39
N TYR A 252 -9.00 13.63 0.73
CA TYR A 252 -7.99 14.56 1.16
C TYR A 252 -7.54 14.16 2.58
N VAL A 253 -6.28 13.75 2.73
CA VAL A 253 -5.65 13.61 4.05
C VAL A 253 -4.99 14.89 4.46
N TYR A 254 -5.19 15.29 5.72
CA TYR A 254 -4.67 16.54 6.26
C TYR A 254 -4.27 16.42 7.73
N CYS A 255 -3.57 17.42 8.24
CA CYS A 255 -3.21 17.52 9.65
C CYS A 255 -4.10 18.56 10.34
N ASP A 256 -4.88 18.12 11.33
CA ASP A 256 -5.84 18.97 12.06
C ASP A 256 -5.19 20.06 12.92
N LYS A 257 -3.87 19.99 13.13
CA LYS A 257 -3.09 21.09 13.72
C LYS A 257 -3.09 22.36 12.85
N TYR A 258 -3.23 22.21 11.53
CA TYR A 258 -3.07 23.30 10.56
C TYR A 258 -4.35 23.71 9.86
N ALA A 259 -5.37 22.88 9.87
CA ALA A 259 -6.65 23.14 9.20
C ALA A 259 -7.80 22.40 9.86
N SER A 260 -8.95 23.03 9.91
CA SER A 260 -10.21 22.39 10.23
C SER A 260 -10.78 21.64 9.01
N GLU A 261 -11.80 20.82 9.22
CA GLU A 261 -12.51 20.17 8.11
C GLU A 261 -13.17 21.19 7.16
N ASP A 262 -13.68 22.30 7.70
CA ASP A 262 -14.29 23.36 6.89
C ASP A 262 -13.27 24.04 5.97
N ASP A 263 -12.03 24.27 6.43
CA ASP A 263 -10.93 24.76 5.59
C ASP A 263 -10.61 23.79 4.43
N ILE A 264 -10.70 22.48 4.67
CA ILE A 264 -10.50 21.46 3.65
C ILE A 264 -11.62 21.47 2.62
N LEU A 265 -12.87 21.57 3.06
CA LEU A 265 -14.03 21.64 2.17
C LEU A 265 -14.01 22.91 1.34
N GLU A 266 -13.61 24.05 1.93
CA GLU A 266 -13.42 25.30 1.20
C GLU A 266 -12.33 25.18 0.12
N GLU A 267 -11.18 24.54 0.43
CA GLU A 267 -10.11 24.31 -0.57
C GLU A 267 -10.55 23.36 -1.69
N LEU A 268 -11.37 22.36 -1.39
CA LEU A 268 -11.90 21.42 -2.37
C LEU A 268 -12.96 22.05 -3.29
N GLY A 269 -13.69 23.06 -2.80
CA GLY A 269 -14.78 23.73 -3.54
C GLY A 269 -16.05 22.88 -3.62
N ASP A 270 -16.62 22.80 -4.82
CA ASP A 270 -17.90 22.10 -5.04
C ASP A 270 -17.69 20.57 -5.06
N VAL A 271 -17.83 19.96 -3.89
CA VAL A 271 -17.70 18.51 -3.68
C VAL A 271 -18.80 17.99 -2.75
N GLU A 272 -19.26 16.77 -2.99
CA GLU A 272 -20.11 16.03 -2.07
C GLU A 272 -19.25 15.31 -1.03
N LYS A 273 -19.30 15.75 0.24
CA LYS A 273 -18.64 15.02 1.34
C LYS A 273 -19.36 13.70 1.58
N VAL A 274 -18.61 12.60 1.56
CA VAL A 274 -19.12 11.25 1.86
C VAL A 274 -18.93 10.94 3.35
N LYS A 275 -17.73 11.10 3.88
CA LYS A 275 -17.41 10.86 5.30
C LYS A 275 -16.11 11.51 5.70
N SER A 276 -15.89 11.61 7.02
CA SER A 276 -14.62 11.94 7.64
C SER A 276 -14.07 10.77 8.40
N VAL A 277 -12.74 10.66 8.44
CA VAL A 277 -12.01 9.60 9.13
C VAL A 277 -10.91 10.23 9.97
N GLU A 278 -10.81 9.80 11.23
CA GLU A 278 -9.70 10.09 12.10
C GLU A 278 -8.79 8.86 12.19
N PHE A 279 -7.48 9.05 12.16
CA PHE A 279 -6.53 7.98 12.30
C PHE A 279 -5.23 8.46 12.96
N LYS A 280 -4.46 7.50 13.47
CA LYS A 280 -3.14 7.73 14.04
C LYS A 280 -2.13 6.86 13.32
N SER A 281 -1.11 7.48 12.70
CA SER A 281 -0.03 6.74 12.07
C SER A 281 0.88 6.11 13.13
N GLY A 282 1.20 4.84 12.96
CA GLY A 282 2.01 4.09 13.90
C GLY A 282 1.84 2.58 13.76
N ARG A 283 2.36 1.84 14.72
CA ARG A 283 2.24 0.40 14.85
C ARG A 283 2.14 -0.05 16.28
N ILE A 284 1.69 -1.27 16.51
CA ILE A 284 1.83 -1.91 17.81
C ILE A 284 3.29 -2.32 18.04
N ALA A 285 3.69 -2.52 19.30
CA ALA A 285 5.02 -3.03 19.62
C ALA A 285 5.08 -4.55 19.46
N LYS A 286 4.00 -5.28 19.81
CA LYS A 286 3.90 -6.73 19.69
C LYS A 286 2.86 -7.14 18.64
N PHE A 287 3.30 -7.63 17.51
CA PHE A 287 2.46 -8.14 16.41
C PHE A 287 1.97 -9.57 16.66
N LEU A 288 2.78 -10.37 17.35
CA LEU A 288 2.46 -11.66 17.92
C LEU A 288 2.68 -11.58 19.43
N ASP A 289 1.62 -11.79 20.19
CA ASP A 289 1.66 -11.88 21.66
C ASP A 289 1.05 -13.22 22.08
N LYS A 290 1.92 -14.18 22.39
CA LYS A 290 1.56 -15.57 22.68
C LYS A 290 0.78 -16.19 21.50
N ASN A 291 -0.54 -16.34 21.63
CA ASN A 291 -1.42 -16.86 20.58
C ASN A 291 -2.37 -15.81 19.99
N CYS A 292 -2.00 -14.54 20.11
CA CYS A 292 -2.70 -13.42 19.47
C CYS A 292 -1.83 -12.83 18.37
N LEU A 293 -2.26 -12.95 17.11
CA LEU A 293 -1.60 -12.39 15.95
C LEU A 293 -2.39 -11.17 15.44
N SER A 294 -1.73 -10.03 15.30
CA SER A 294 -2.36 -8.80 14.82
C SER A 294 -1.99 -8.51 13.37
N LEU A 295 -2.99 -8.31 12.53
CA LEU A 295 -2.84 -8.04 11.09
C LEU A 295 -3.76 -6.91 10.61
N GLY A 296 -3.39 -6.26 9.51
CA GLY A 296 -4.14 -5.12 8.98
C GLY A 296 -4.02 -3.89 9.87
N LEU A 297 -5.07 -3.08 9.93
CA LEU A 297 -5.04 -1.82 10.71
C LEU A 297 -4.94 -2.04 12.23
N SER A 298 -5.20 -3.23 12.73
CA SER A 298 -4.97 -3.56 14.14
C SER A 298 -3.48 -3.70 14.47
N SER A 299 -2.65 -4.06 13.50
CA SER A 299 -1.20 -4.17 13.65
C SER A 299 -0.46 -2.85 13.45
N GLY A 300 -1.00 -1.96 12.62
CA GLY A 300 -0.41 -0.67 12.33
C GLY A 300 -1.07 0.02 11.15
N PHE A 301 -0.90 1.32 11.08
CA PHE A 301 -1.34 2.14 9.97
C PHE A 301 -0.32 3.23 9.69
N LEU A 302 -0.01 3.39 8.42
CA LEU A 302 0.64 4.56 7.89
C LEU A 302 -0.43 5.39 7.18
N GLU A 303 -0.13 6.53 6.68
CA GLU A 303 -1.08 7.22 5.82
C GLU A 303 -1.33 6.43 4.51
N PRO A 304 -2.39 6.74 3.70
CA PRO A 304 -2.74 5.97 2.50
C PRO A 304 -1.69 6.00 1.38
N LEU A 305 -0.63 6.78 1.50
CA LEU A 305 0.41 6.93 0.50
C LEU A 305 1.14 5.60 0.24
N GLN A 306 1.43 5.30 -1.03
CA GLN A 306 2.16 4.09 -1.48
C GLN A 306 1.44 2.75 -1.28
N ALA A 307 0.16 2.73 -0.86
CA ALA A 307 -0.61 1.49 -0.69
C ALA A 307 0.04 0.46 0.25
N THR A 308 0.63 0.94 1.34
CA THR A 308 1.45 0.13 2.25
C THR A 308 0.65 -0.83 3.12
N SER A 309 -0.61 -0.52 3.47
CA SER A 309 -1.40 -1.27 4.46
C SER A 309 -1.65 -2.72 4.04
N ILE A 310 -2.12 -2.96 2.80
CA ILE A 310 -2.34 -4.32 2.28
C ILE A 310 -1.01 -5.05 2.13
N HIS A 311 0.03 -4.37 1.62
CA HIS A 311 1.36 -4.94 1.48
C HIS A 311 1.91 -5.44 2.82
N LEU A 312 1.88 -4.61 3.86
CA LEU A 312 2.32 -4.97 5.22
C LEU A 312 1.55 -6.17 5.75
N THR A 313 0.22 -6.17 5.58
CA THR A 313 -0.64 -7.29 5.99
C THR A 313 -0.21 -8.60 5.33
N LEU A 314 0.04 -8.59 4.02
CA LEU A 314 0.43 -9.79 3.27
C LEU A 314 1.83 -10.27 3.64
N MET A 315 2.79 -9.37 3.83
CA MET A 315 4.15 -9.73 4.24
C MET A 315 4.17 -10.35 5.64
N GLN A 316 3.41 -9.79 6.58
CA GLN A 316 3.25 -10.33 7.92
C GLN A 316 2.56 -11.70 7.90
N LEU A 317 1.48 -11.83 7.13
CA LEU A 317 0.73 -13.08 6.99
C LEU A 317 1.59 -14.21 6.43
N GLU A 318 2.30 -13.96 5.33
CA GLU A 318 3.21 -14.97 4.75
C GLU A 318 4.34 -15.32 5.69
N ARG A 319 4.99 -14.33 6.32
CA ARG A 319 6.04 -14.59 7.31
C ARG A 319 5.55 -15.50 8.42
N PHE A 320 4.33 -15.24 8.93
CA PHE A 320 3.70 -16.09 9.93
C PHE A 320 3.40 -17.49 9.39
N ALA A 321 2.69 -17.60 8.27
CA ALA A 321 2.22 -18.87 7.74
C ALA A 321 3.36 -19.81 7.32
N TYR A 322 4.47 -19.29 6.81
CA TYR A 322 5.64 -20.09 6.43
C TYR A 322 6.61 -20.35 7.58
N GLY A 323 6.77 -19.40 8.50
CA GLY A 323 7.75 -19.49 9.57
C GLY A 323 7.21 -20.12 10.87
N TYR A 324 5.90 -20.04 11.09
CA TYR A 324 5.26 -20.39 12.37
C TYR A 324 3.99 -21.25 12.18
N PRO A 325 4.07 -22.37 11.44
CA PRO A 325 2.88 -23.12 11.02
C PRO A 325 2.24 -23.97 12.13
N THR A 326 2.88 -24.09 13.30
CA THR A 326 2.40 -24.91 14.44
C THR A 326 2.37 -24.11 15.73
N GLU A 327 1.55 -24.57 16.68
CA GLU A 327 1.44 -23.94 18.00
C GLU A 327 2.77 -23.92 18.77
N ASP A 328 3.56 -24.98 18.70
CA ASP A 328 4.87 -25.06 19.35
C ASP A 328 5.82 -23.95 18.87
N LEU A 329 5.78 -23.59 17.59
CA LEU A 329 6.64 -22.56 17.02
C LEU A 329 6.22 -21.15 17.45
N PHE A 330 4.94 -20.79 17.37
CA PHE A 330 4.53 -19.43 17.74
C PHE A 330 4.38 -19.23 19.26
N SER A 331 4.46 -20.31 20.03
CA SER A 331 4.50 -20.24 21.49
C SER A 331 5.93 -20.19 22.06
N ASP A 332 6.93 -20.38 21.23
CA ASP A 332 8.34 -20.22 21.58
C ASP A 332 8.70 -18.73 21.67
N GLU A 333 9.34 -18.32 22.78
CA GLU A 333 9.64 -16.90 23.03
C GLU A 333 10.68 -16.33 22.08
N ASP A 334 11.62 -17.13 21.56
CA ASP A 334 12.62 -16.69 20.61
C ASP A 334 11.97 -16.50 19.24
N MET A 335 11.04 -17.37 18.85
CA MET A 335 10.27 -17.25 17.62
C MET A 335 9.30 -16.08 17.67
N GLU A 336 8.61 -15.85 18.79
CA GLU A 336 7.76 -14.68 19.02
C GLU A 336 8.57 -13.39 18.86
N ARG A 337 9.76 -13.33 19.47
CA ARG A 337 10.67 -12.18 19.37
C ARG A 337 11.17 -11.95 17.94
N ASP A 338 11.55 -13.00 17.20
CA ASP A 338 11.99 -12.91 15.80
C ASP A 338 10.87 -12.35 14.91
N TYR A 339 9.65 -12.86 15.05
CA TYR A 339 8.50 -12.36 14.30
C TYR A 339 8.21 -10.90 14.59
N ASN A 340 8.17 -10.51 15.86
CA ASN A 340 7.94 -9.14 16.29
C ASN A 340 9.02 -8.18 15.79
N GLN A 341 10.29 -8.60 15.85
CA GLN A 341 11.41 -7.80 15.31
C GLN A 341 11.32 -7.62 13.79
N TYR A 342 10.97 -8.68 13.05
CA TYR A 342 10.74 -8.59 11.61
C TYR A 342 9.63 -7.60 11.28
N CYS A 343 8.46 -7.73 11.91
CA CYS A 343 7.31 -6.86 11.66
C CYS A 343 7.60 -5.40 12.03
N ALA A 344 8.26 -5.17 13.16
CA ALA A 344 8.68 -3.82 13.57
C ALA A 344 9.62 -3.19 12.54
N THR A 345 10.64 -3.90 12.09
CA THR A 345 11.59 -3.41 11.09
C THR A 345 10.92 -3.15 9.75
N LEU A 346 9.97 -4.00 9.35
CA LEU A 346 9.19 -3.83 8.13
C LEU A 346 8.36 -2.54 8.18
N HIS A 347 7.60 -2.31 9.26
CA HIS A 347 6.81 -1.10 9.45
C HIS A 347 7.67 0.16 9.52
N ASP A 348 8.80 0.11 10.25
CA ASP A 348 9.73 1.24 10.36
C ASP A 348 10.35 1.60 9.01
N SER A 349 10.67 0.60 8.16
CA SER A 349 11.19 0.83 6.80
C SER A 349 10.13 1.49 5.89
N MET A 350 8.87 1.11 6.04
CA MET A 350 7.76 1.74 5.30
C MET A 350 7.49 3.17 5.79
N ARG A 351 7.53 3.43 7.10
CA ARG A 351 7.47 4.79 7.67
C ARG A 351 8.56 5.66 7.05
N ASP A 352 9.79 5.18 7.00
CA ASP A 352 10.92 5.92 6.42
C ASP A 352 10.67 6.24 4.95
N PHE A 353 10.20 5.27 4.18
CA PHE A 353 9.87 5.49 2.77
C PHE A 353 8.73 6.50 2.56
N VAL A 354 7.64 6.39 3.34
CA VAL A 354 6.54 7.36 3.25
C VAL A 354 7.01 8.76 3.67
N SER A 355 7.80 8.89 4.73
CA SER A 355 8.32 10.19 5.18
C SER A 355 9.20 10.87 4.14
N LEU A 356 9.91 10.14 3.27
CA LEU A 356 10.71 10.69 2.18
C LEU A 356 9.88 11.62 1.27
N HIS A 357 8.61 11.30 1.04
CA HIS A 357 7.76 12.06 0.12
C HIS A 357 7.56 13.52 0.56
N TYR A 358 7.64 13.78 1.85
CA TYR A 358 7.55 15.12 2.42
C TYR A 358 8.82 15.96 2.26
N SER A 359 9.91 15.39 1.72
CA SER A 359 11.21 16.08 1.57
C SER A 359 11.35 16.92 0.29
N GLY A 360 10.28 17.14 -0.47
CA GLY A 360 10.29 17.88 -1.76
C GLY A 360 10.57 19.38 -1.65
N GLY A 361 10.83 19.87 -0.44
CA GLY A 361 11.24 21.24 -0.16
C GLY A 361 10.13 22.28 -0.29
N LYS A 362 8.86 21.88 -0.29
CA LYS A 362 7.73 22.81 -0.21
C LYS A 362 7.78 23.59 1.10
N THR A 363 7.41 24.87 1.04
CA THR A 363 7.38 25.78 2.19
C THR A 363 6.30 26.85 2.03
N ASP A 364 5.33 26.57 1.19
CA ASP A 364 4.24 27.49 0.84
C ASP A 364 3.20 27.61 1.97
N THR A 365 3.14 26.64 2.89
CA THR A 365 2.30 26.70 4.07
C THR A 365 3.06 26.27 5.32
N ASP A 366 2.49 26.51 6.50
CA ASP A 366 3.10 26.09 7.76
C ASP A 366 3.14 24.57 7.90
N PHE A 367 2.12 23.85 7.37
CA PHE A 367 2.16 22.40 7.28
C PHE A 367 3.46 21.91 6.59
N TRP A 368 3.75 22.42 5.37
CA TRP A 368 4.91 21.98 4.59
C TRP A 368 6.27 22.47 5.16
N LYS A 369 6.27 23.52 5.97
CA LYS A 369 7.48 23.98 6.68
C LYS A 369 7.84 23.08 7.86
N ASP A 370 6.82 22.56 8.56
CA ASP A 370 6.98 21.83 9.82
C ASP A 370 7.20 20.33 9.63
N VAL A 371 6.94 19.79 8.41
CA VAL A 371 7.13 18.35 8.14
C VAL A 371 8.59 17.93 8.35
N LYS A 372 8.76 16.78 8.97
CA LYS A 372 10.07 16.20 9.26
C LYS A 372 10.23 14.88 8.51
N VAL A 373 11.48 14.54 8.22
CA VAL A 373 11.85 13.23 7.72
C VAL A 373 12.74 12.51 8.72
N THR A 374 12.71 11.19 8.70
CA THR A 374 13.47 10.38 9.65
C THR A 374 14.99 10.56 9.47
N THR A 375 15.76 10.22 10.49
CA THR A 375 17.24 10.25 10.42
C THR A 375 17.78 9.37 9.30
N PHE A 376 17.13 8.22 9.04
CA PHE A 376 17.51 7.36 7.92
C PHE A 376 17.31 8.07 6.58
N VAL A 377 16.16 8.73 6.36
CA VAL A 377 15.88 9.50 5.14
C VAL A 377 16.84 10.66 4.97
N GLN A 378 17.15 11.38 6.05
CA GLN A 378 18.17 12.47 6.01
C GLN A 378 19.53 11.94 5.55
N LYS A 379 19.95 10.75 6.03
CA LYS A 379 21.16 10.07 5.57
C LYS A 379 21.12 9.76 4.07
N ILE A 380 20.01 9.18 3.59
CA ILE A 380 19.84 8.85 2.15
C ILE A 380 19.89 10.14 1.30
N ILE A 381 19.19 11.20 1.68
CA ILE A 381 19.23 12.49 1.00
C ILE A 381 20.66 13.09 1.00
N SER A 382 21.38 12.95 2.10
CA SER A 382 22.77 13.42 2.17
C SER A 382 23.71 12.66 1.23
N LEU A 383 23.44 11.37 0.99
CA LEU A 383 24.21 10.58 0.03
C LEU A 383 23.98 11.05 -1.41
N THR A 384 22.75 11.48 -1.77
CA THR A 384 22.46 11.95 -3.13
C THR A 384 23.28 13.17 -3.55
N LYS A 385 23.77 13.95 -2.59
CA LYS A 385 24.68 15.08 -2.84
C LYS A 385 26.10 14.63 -3.22
N LYS A 386 26.43 13.37 -3.09
CA LYS A 386 27.78 12.80 -3.33
C LYS A 386 27.75 11.69 -4.38
N ARG A 387 26.78 10.80 -4.29
CA ARG A 387 26.58 9.63 -5.15
C ARG A 387 25.14 9.14 -5.10
N LEU A 388 24.75 8.24 -5.98
CA LEU A 388 23.49 7.53 -5.85
C LEU A 388 23.52 6.61 -4.62
N PRO A 389 22.41 6.52 -3.86
CA PRO A 389 22.20 5.44 -2.90
C PRO A 389 22.26 4.08 -3.59
N ARG A 390 22.82 3.08 -2.91
CA ARG A 390 22.97 1.71 -3.41
C ARG A 390 22.22 0.73 -2.50
N SER A 391 21.99 -0.48 -2.98
CA SER A 391 21.25 -1.50 -2.22
C SER A 391 21.81 -1.76 -0.81
N PHE A 392 23.12 -1.60 -0.62
CA PHE A 392 23.76 -1.75 0.69
C PHE A 392 23.53 -0.55 1.65
N ASP A 393 23.00 0.56 1.17
CA ASP A 393 22.63 1.71 2.02
C ASP A 393 21.25 1.51 2.67
N PHE A 394 20.46 0.53 2.22
CA PHE A 394 19.11 0.24 2.68
C PHE A 394 19.05 -0.99 3.59
N PRO A 395 18.08 -1.07 4.51
CA PRO A 395 17.86 -2.26 5.32
C PRO A 395 17.58 -3.49 4.43
N LYS A 396 18.26 -4.60 4.73
CA LYS A 396 18.00 -5.88 4.07
C LYS A 396 16.90 -6.62 4.79
N ILE A 397 15.66 -6.28 4.49
CA ILE A 397 14.49 -6.94 5.04
C ILE A 397 13.59 -7.45 3.91
N GLY A 398 13.18 -8.72 3.97
CA GLY A 398 12.22 -9.27 3.01
C GLY A 398 10.89 -8.51 3.05
N GLY A 399 10.45 -8.02 1.90
CA GLY A 399 9.24 -7.19 1.77
C GLY A 399 9.41 -5.72 2.14
N GLY A 400 10.58 -5.31 2.62
CA GLY A 400 10.89 -3.89 2.85
C GLY A 400 11.14 -3.14 1.55
N VAL A 401 11.18 -1.81 1.64
CA VAL A 401 11.37 -0.93 0.48
C VAL A 401 12.84 -0.90 0.07
N ALA A 402 13.10 -1.29 -1.16
CA ALA A 402 14.44 -1.35 -1.74
C ALA A 402 14.82 -0.05 -2.48
N GLN A 403 16.07 0.03 -2.91
CA GLN A 403 16.64 1.15 -3.66
C GLN A 403 15.76 1.53 -4.87
N GLU A 404 15.24 0.54 -5.58
CA GLU A 404 14.48 0.71 -6.81
C GLU A 404 13.22 1.57 -6.60
N SER A 405 12.58 1.45 -5.44
CA SER A 405 11.42 2.26 -5.09
C SER A 405 11.79 3.67 -4.63
N TYR A 406 12.94 3.82 -3.95
CA TYR A 406 13.43 5.13 -3.50
C TYR A 406 13.87 6.03 -4.65
N ASN A 407 14.51 5.48 -5.68
CA ASN A 407 15.11 6.26 -6.76
C ASN A 407 14.12 7.15 -7.53
N PRO A 408 12.93 6.67 -7.96
CA PRO A 408 11.95 7.51 -8.62
C PRO A 408 11.47 8.68 -7.75
N ILE A 409 11.31 8.43 -6.44
CA ILE A 409 10.89 9.47 -5.49
C ILE A 409 12.00 10.50 -5.26
N LEU A 410 13.23 10.06 -5.02
CA LEU A 410 14.39 10.95 -4.88
C LEU A 410 14.58 11.83 -6.12
N TRP A 411 14.44 11.24 -7.30
CA TRP A 411 14.50 11.99 -8.56
C TRP A 411 13.35 12.99 -8.66
N GLY A 412 12.12 12.55 -8.39
CA GLY A 412 10.92 13.37 -8.49
C GLY A 412 10.93 14.56 -7.53
N LEU A 413 11.47 14.37 -6.34
CA LEU A 413 11.63 15.42 -5.33
C LEU A 413 12.83 16.35 -5.56
N GLY A 414 13.67 16.06 -6.58
CA GLY A 414 14.80 16.93 -6.96
C GLY A 414 16.09 16.66 -6.18
N HIS A 415 16.18 15.57 -5.43
CA HIS A 415 17.37 15.30 -4.60
C HIS A 415 18.63 14.97 -5.41
N PHE A 416 18.49 14.61 -6.70
CA PHE A 416 19.63 14.39 -7.59
C PHE A 416 20.07 15.65 -8.36
N ASP A 417 19.34 16.78 -8.28
CA ASP A 417 19.60 18.00 -9.04
C ASP A 417 20.89 18.64 -8.53
N GLY A 418 21.78 18.34 -8.05
CA GLY A 418 23.10 18.86 -7.59
C GLY A 418 24.13 17.76 -7.36
N CYS A 419 23.80 16.53 -7.75
CA CYS A 419 24.72 15.42 -7.59
C CYS A 419 25.94 15.60 -8.52
N PRO A 420 27.20 15.64 -8.00
CA PRO A 420 28.39 15.86 -8.82
C PRO A 420 28.57 14.81 -9.92
N VAL A 421 28.09 13.59 -9.69
CA VAL A 421 28.18 12.49 -10.65
C VAL A 421 27.28 12.74 -11.88
N LYS A 422 26.28 13.60 -11.78
CA LYS A 422 25.39 13.96 -12.90
C LYS A 422 26.16 14.47 -14.11
N GLN A 423 27.17 15.32 -13.88
CA GLN A 423 28.00 15.90 -14.95
C GLN A 423 28.70 14.83 -15.79
N THR A 424 29.00 13.67 -15.23
CA THR A 424 29.61 12.55 -15.95
C THR A 424 28.67 11.99 -17.01
N PHE A 425 27.36 12.13 -16.83
CA PHE A 425 26.32 11.61 -17.72
C PHE A 425 25.77 12.65 -18.69
N ASP A 426 26.11 13.92 -18.51
CA ASP A 426 25.69 15.00 -19.43
C ASP A 426 26.59 15.10 -20.67
N THR A 427 27.52 14.15 -20.87
CA THR A 427 28.45 14.12 -22.01
C THR A 427 27.91 13.28 -23.19
N ASP A 428 28.23 13.69 -24.41
CA ASP A 428 27.88 12.97 -25.65
C ASP A 428 28.91 11.86 -26.01
N ASN A 429 29.50 11.19 -25.02
CA ASN A 429 30.37 10.06 -25.29
C ASN A 429 29.56 8.81 -25.73
N ALA A 430 30.25 7.85 -26.39
CA ALA A 430 29.62 6.65 -26.93
C ALA A 430 28.85 5.82 -25.89
N SER A 431 29.31 5.82 -24.63
CA SER A 431 28.64 5.12 -23.55
C SER A 431 27.30 5.78 -23.22
N MET A 432 27.21 7.12 -23.25
CA MET A 432 25.97 7.84 -22.98
C MET A 432 24.96 7.67 -24.11
N VAL A 433 25.41 7.66 -25.36
CA VAL A 433 24.57 7.35 -26.52
C VAL A 433 23.98 5.95 -26.39
N TYR A 434 24.79 4.96 -26.02
CA TYR A 434 24.34 3.59 -25.76
C TYR A 434 23.27 3.53 -24.66
N TRP A 435 23.50 4.17 -23.51
CA TRP A 435 22.53 4.13 -22.41
C TRP A 435 21.24 4.91 -22.71
N ARG A 436 21.30 6.01 -23.47
CA ARG A 436 20.11 6.71 -23.98
C ARG A 436 19.26 5.82 -24.89
N GLN A 437 19.90 5.03 -25.75
CA GLN A 437 19.22 4.09 -26.63
C GLN A 437 18.59 2.95 -25.80
N ARG A 438 19.34 2.34 -24.88
CA ARG A 438 18.83 1.29 -23.98
C ARG A 438 17.65 1.79 -23.13
N ALA A 439 17.70 3.02 -22.64
CA ALA A 439 16.60 3.61 -21.89
C ALA A 439 15.30 3.68 -22.71
N LYS A 440 15.39 4.01 -24.01
CA LYS A 440 14.24 3.98 -24.91
C LYS A 440 13.74 2.55 -25.17
N GLU A 441 14.63 1.59 -25.33
CA GLU A 441 14.28 0.18 -25.53
C GLU A 441 13.57 -0.40 -24.31
N PHE A 442 13.99 -0.06 -23.09
CA PHE A 442 13.35 -0.50 -21.84
C PHE A 442 11.92 0.05 -21.66
N GLY A 443 11.63 1.26 -22.17
CA GLY A 443 10.27 1.79 -22.22
C GLY A 443 9.37 0.97 -23.14
N GLY A 444 9.95 0.42 -24.21
CA GLY A 444 9.25 -0.41 -25.20
C GLY A 444 8.20 0.35 -26.01
N ASN A 445 7.56 -0.37 -26.93
CA ASN A 445 6.40 0.12 -27.68
C ASN A 445 5.11 -0.22 -26.91
N THR A 446 4.25 0.76 -26.72
CA THR A 446 2.98 0.63 -26.01
C THR A 446 1.76 0.66 -26.91
N SER A 447 1.94 0.76 -28.24
CA SER A 447 0.83 0.93 -29.20
C SER A 447 -0.25 -0.13 -29.10
N ASN A 448 0.12 -1.38 -28.81
CA ASN A 448 -0.81 -2.53 -28.76
C ASN A 448 -1.51 -2.69 -27.39
N TYR A 449 -1.11 -1.91 -26.38
CA TYR A 449 -1.71 -2.02 -25.06
C TYR A 449 -3.04 -1.27 -24.98
N LEU A 450 -3.98 -1.83 -24.24
CA LEU A 450 -5.30 -1.25 -24.04
C LEU A 450 -5.21 -0.05 -23.08
N THR A 451 -6.04 0.96 -23.34
CA THR A 451 -6.33 1.96 -22.31
C THR A 451 -7.08 1.31 -21.16
N ILE A 452 -7.15 1.98 -20.01
CA ILE A 452 -7.91 1.45 -18.85
C ILE A 452 -9.40 1.33 -19.19
N ASP A 453 -9.97 2.27 -19.94
CA ASP A 453 -11.38 2.21 -20.33
C ASP A 453 -11.64 1.06 -21.32
N GLN A 454 -10.79 0.86 -22.35
CA GLN A 454 -10.88 -0.29 -23.26
C GLN A 454 -10.79 -1.64 -22.50
N LEU A 455 -9.87 -1.75 -21.55
CA LEU A 455 -9.77 -2.94 -20.71
C LEU A 455 -11.04 -3.13 -19.90
N ASN A 456 -11.57 -2.07 -19.28
CA ASN A 456 -12.80 -2.13 -18.49
C ASN A 456 -14.01 -2.60 -19.30
N ASP A 457 -14.14 -2.14 -20.54
CA ASP A 457 -15.22 -2.55 -21.46
C ASP A 457 -15.11 -4.04 -21.82
N ILE A 458 -13.90 -4.53 -22.06
CA ILE A 458 -13.66 -5.97 -22.31
C ILE A 458 -14.04 -6.79 -21.11
N ILE A 459 -13.55 -6.41 -19.93
CA ILE A 459 -13.88 -7.10 -18.66
C ILE A 459 -15.40 -7.12 -18.44
N ALA A 460 -16.11 -6.01 -18.70
CA ALA A 460 -17.56 -5.94 -18.58
C ALA A 460 -18.28 -6.94 -19.52
N SER A 461 -17.75 -7.14 -20.71
CA SER A 461 -18.32 -8.10 -21.69
C SER A 461 -18.11 -9.57 -21.29
N LEU A 462 -16.95 -9.88 -20.70
CA LEU A 462 -16.63 -11.25 -20.27
C LEU A 462 -17.48 -11.72 -19.06
N GLY A 463 -17.99 -10.80 -18.25
CA GLY A 463 -18.82 -11.13 -17.08
C GLY A 463 -20.31 -11.30 -17.39
N GLN A 464 -20.72 -11.17 -18.66
CA GLN A 464 -22.11 -11.39 -19.10
C GLN A 464 -22.34 -12.79 -19.71
N THR A 465 -21.29 -13.58 -19.84
CA THR A 465 -21.32 -14.99 -20.30
C THR A 465 -21.23 -15.94 -19.12
#